data_3a8694ffbb0324ed520f4896ce0bade3
#
_entry.id   3a8694ffbb0324ed520f4896ce0bade3
#
_cell.length_a   1.000
_cell.length_b   1.000
_cell.length_c   1.000
_cell.angle_alpha   90.00
_cell.angle_beta   90.00
_cell.angle_gamma   90.00
#
_symmetry.space_group_name_H-M   'P 1'
#
loop_
_entity.id
_entity.type
_entity.pdbx_description
1 polymer ?
#
loop_
_entity_poly.entity_id
_entity_poly.type
_entity_poly.pdbx_seq_one_letter_code
_entity_poly.pdbx_strand_id
1 'polypeptide(L)'
;MNKQVIYLKETSSYDDILKKEHNKLPLFFKKIVFLYKNIFNIVTKKKIYNKEIWILPIKEKYSLNKLEKILEKELKSKENIYLVSNELIKNNVLEIMNEQKIEYITEEKIKKVLIFDVLTDIVNLQNKEISDLEATVLVNNTSDINMYLLEELAKQVKTLKIVSLNIYKFKKLEEKLYNEYGIPIQFSNSYRKSLDKSKLVINLDFNEFEINEYEIFDKAIIINCIKDSIKIKTRLFNGIIINSYDVKYEKELINEFKEMKVYENYTRLMLYSSIIEEKNISQVYENIKKDNVTISGLIGNNGIINKKEFKNIFKKLDKN
;
A
#
# COMPACT_ATOMS: atom_id res chain seq x y z
N MET A 1 -13.04 19.03 -2.04
CA MET A 1 -12.03 19.82 -1.32
C MET A 1 -10.67 19.16 -1.56
N ASN A 2 -9.67 19.92 -2.02
CA ASN A 2 -8.33 19.37 -2.23
C ASN A 2 -7.68 19.12 -0.87
N LYS A 3 -7.46 17.84 -0.53
CA LYS A 3 -6.72 17.46 0.67
C LYS A 3 -5.25 17.83 0.50
N GLN A 4 -4.64 18.38 1.52
CA GLN A 4 -3.24 18.78 1.51
C GLN A 4 -2.34 17.63 1.93
N VAL A 5 -1.27 17.38 1.19
CA VAL A 5 -0.30 16.33 1.52
C VAL A 5 0.88 16.93 2.28
N ILE A 6 1.20 16.39 3.44
CA ILE A 6 2.40 16.73 4.20
C ILE A 6 3.31 15.49 4.24
N TYR A 7 4.49 15.63 3.69
CA TYR A 7 5.53 14.63 3.75
C TYR A 7 6.53 14.96 4.88
N LEU A 8 6.52 14.13 5.91
CA LEU A 8 7.49 14.21 6.99
C LEU A 8 8.79 13.54 6.53
N LYS A 9 9.77 14.34 6.20
CA LYS A 9 11.06 13.86 5.71
C LYS A 9 12.09 13.87 6.81
N GLU A 10 12.63 12.70 7.15
CA GLU A 10 13.78 12.59 8.00
C GLU A 10 15.01 13.21 7.35
N THR A 11 15.73 14.04 8.09
CA THR A 11 16.90 14.76 7.60
C THR A 11 18.09 14.48 8.49
N SER A 12 19.02 13.70 7.98
CA SER A 12 20.27 13.36 8.66
C SER A 12 21.45 14.26 8.25
N SER A 13 21.38 14.91 7.09
CA SER A 13 22.50 15.67 6.52
C SER A 13 22.14 17.09 6.08
N TYR A 14 23.16 17.95 5.93
CA TYR A 14 23.02 19.32 5.40
C TYR A 14 22.44 19.33 3.99
N ASP A 15 22.83 18.36 3.16
CA ASP A 15 22.47 18.31 1.75
C ASP A 15 20.97 17.96 1.54
N ASP A 16 20.33 17.36 2.55
CA ASP A 16 18.91 17.00 2.50
C ASP A 16 17.98 18.20 2.62
N ILE A 17 18.43 19.26 3.30
CA ILE A 17 17.63 20.45 3.60
C ILE A 17 17.93 21.58 2.62
N LEU A 18 19.14 21.60 2.05
CA LEU A 18 19.57 22.69 1.19
C LEU A 18 19.00 22.55 -0.21
N LYS A 19 18.46 23.65 -0.77
CA LYS A 19 18.12 23.75 -2.20
C LYS A 19 19.39 23.62 -3.04
N LYS A 20 19.28 23.16 -4.29
CA LYS A 20 20.41 23.08 -5.26
C LYS A 20 21.26 24.35 -5.30
N GLU A 21 20.63 25.51 -5.15
CA GLU A 21 21.30 26.82 -5.14
C GLU A 21 22.29 26.97 -3.97
N HIS A 22 22.02 26.32 -2.83
CA HIS A 22 22.87 26.39 -1.66
C HIS A 22 23.99 25.35 -1.66
N ASN A 23 23.95 24.37 -2.56
CA ASN A 23 25.00 23.35 -2.66
C ASN A 23 26.34 23.91 -3.12
N LYS A 24 26.33 25.09 -3.79
CA LYS A 24 27.53 25.83 -4.20
C LYS A 24 28.15 26.70 -3.09
N LEU A 25 27.46 26.87 -1.96
CA LEU A 25 27.96 27.68 -0.84
C LEU A 25 29.14 26.98 -0.10
N PRO A 26 30.10 27.76 0.41
CA PRO A 26 31.12 27.23 1.31
C PRO A 26 30.51 26.52 2.53
N LEU A 27 31.21 25.54 3.07
CA LEU A 27 30.71 24.65 4.15
C LEU A 27 30.21 25.44 5.38
N PHE A 28 30.84 26.56 5.70
CA PHE A 28 30.43 27.44 6.80
C PHE A 28 29.02 28.04 6.58
N PHE A 29 28.77 28.57 5.39
CA PHE A 29 27.45 29.10 5.04
C PHE A 29 26.37 28.01 4.95
N LYS A 30 26.73 26.82 4.47
CA LYS A 30 25.82 25.66 4.51
C LYS A 30 25.41 25.34 5.94
N LYS A 31 26.34 25.38 6.90
CA LYS A 31 26.04 25.18 8.32
C LYS A 31 25.07 26.23 8.87
N ILE A 32 25.25 27.50 8.54
CA ILE A 32 24.37 28.58 8.98
C ILE A 32 22.97 28.41 8.40
N VAL A 33 22.84 28.17 7.10
CA VAL A 33 21.54 27.95 6.44
C VAL A 33 20.85 26.71 7.03
N PHE A 34 21.59 25.65 7.29
CA PHE A 34 21.07 24.44 7.93
C PHE A 34 20.56 24.73 9.36
N LEU A 35 21.34 25.43 10.18
CA LEU A 35 20.93 25.82 11.53
C LEU A 35 19.67 26.69 11.48
N TYR A 36 19.63 27.68 10.59
CA TYR A 36 18.48 28.54 10.39
C TYR A 36 17.22 27.74 10.02
N LYS A 37 17.31 26.86 9.01
CA LYS A 37 16.20 26.03 8.58
C LYS A 37 15.73 25.03 9.66
N ASN A 38 16.68 24.50 10.46
CA ASN A 38 16.35 23.61 11.58
C ASN A 38 15.71 24.32 12.76
N ILE A 39 16.12 25.56 13.05
CA ILE A 39 15.53 26.36 14.14
C ILE A 39 14.12 26.78 13.77
N PHE A 40 13.87 27.15 12.52
CA PHE A 40 12.59 27.67 12.05
C PHE A 40 11.71 26.60 11.39
N ASN A 41 12.13 25.33 11.30
CA ASN A 41 11.40 24.23 10.66
C ASN A 41 10.80 24.64 9.31
N ILE A 42 11.62 25.21 8.42
CA ILE A 42 11.15 25.79 7.17
C ILE A 42 10.58 24.67 6.27
N VAL A 43 9.28 24.72 6.05
CA VAL A 43 8.56 23.86 5.13
C VAL A 43 8.94 24.21 3.69
N THR A 44 9.32 23.22 2.90
CA THR A 44 9.48 23.40 1.46
C THR A 44 8.26 22.85 0.74
N LYS A 45 7.78 23.62 -0.23
CA LYS A 45 6.61 23.26 -1.02
C LYS A 45 7.04 22.77 -2.39
N LYS A 46 6.44 21.69 -2.84
CA LYS A 46 6.62 21.15 -4.18
C LYS A 46 5.28 20.81 -4.78
N LYS A 47 5.09 21.11 -6.05
CA LYS A 47 3.88 20.76 -6.79
C LYS A 47 4.18 19.53 -7.64
N ILE A 48 3.43 18.45 -7.43
CA ILE A 48 3.45 17.26 -8.28
C ILE A 48 2.05 17.11 -8.87
N TYR A 49 1.96 17.06 -10.20
CA TYR A 49 0.69 17.20 -10.91
C TYR A 49 -0.07 18.45 -10.41
N ASN A 50 -1.30 18.27 -9.96
CA ASN A 50 -2.15 19.34 -9.43
C ASN A 50 -2.14 19.46 -7.91
N LYS A 51 -1.32 18.66 -7.20
CA LYS A 51 -1.27 18.64 -5.72
C LYS A 51 0.00 19.30 -5.20
N GLU A 52 -0.17 20.12 -4.19
CA GLU A 52 0.93 20.74 -3.45
C GLU A 52 1.35 19.81 -2.31
N ILE A 53 2.60 19.36 -2.34
CA ILE A 53 3.20 18.55 -1.28
C ILE A 53 4.07 19.45 -0.42
N TRP A 54 3.78 19.47 0.86
CA TRP A 54 4.57 20.18 1.85
C TRP A 54 5.58 19.23 2.48
N ILE A 55 6.86 19.50 2.27
CA ILE A 55 7.95 18.70 2.81
C ILE A 55 8.39 19.33 4.11
N LEU A 56 8.13 18.67 5.23
CA LEU A 56 8.50 19.10 6.57
C LEU A 56 9.73 18.30 7.02
N PRO A 57 10.91 18.93 7.17
CA PRO A 57 12.11 18.25 7.63
C PRO A 57 12.01 17.92 9.12
N ILE A 58 12.21 16.67 9.48
CA ILE A 58 12.19 16.17 10.85
C ILE A 58 13.53 15.50 11.17
N LYS A 59 14.01 15.66 12.39
CA LYS A 59 15.17 14.91 12.89
C LYS A 59 14.71 13.65 13.61
N GLU A 60 15.41 12.56 13.40
CA GLU A 60 15.22 11.27 14.07
C GLU A 60 15.09 11.39 15.61
N LYS A 61 15.79 12.37 16.20
CA LYS A 61 15.84 12.59 17.65
C LYS A 61 14.83 13.62 18.17
N TYR A 62 13.82 14.02 17.39
CA TYR A 62 12.80 14.90 17.93
C TYR A 62 11.95 14.17 18.97
N SER A 63 11.79 14.79 20.14
CA SER A 63 10.82 14.31 21.12
C SER A 63 9.40 14.44 20.59
N LEU A 64 8.50 13.57 21.04
CA LEU A 64 7.05 13.61 20.73
C LEU A 64 6.47 15.03 20.89
N ASN A 65 6.72 15.67 22.04
CA ASN A 65 6.25 17.05 22.32
C ASN A 65 6.75 18.10 21.32
N LYS A 66 7.93 17.89 20.73
CA LYS A 66 8.47 18.81 19.72
C LYS A 66 7.83 18.58 18.36
N LEU A 67 7.61 17.33 17.98
CA LEU A 67 6.86 16.95 16.78
C LEU A 67 5.43 17.47 16.82
N GLU A 68 4.77 17.27 17.95
CA GLU A 68 3.40 17.75 18.20
C GLU A 68 3.31 19.28 18.01
N LYS A 69 4.17 20.06 18.67
CA LYS A 69 4.21 21.52 18.51
C LYS A 69 4.46 21.98 17.08
N ILE A 70 5.29 21.26 16.34
CA ILE A 70 5.56 21.56 14.92
C ILE A 70 4.32 21.28 14.09
N LEU A 71 3.71 20.11 14.27
CA LEU A 71 2.49 19.73 13.57
C LEU A 71 1.35 20.68 13.90
N GLU A 72 1.09 20.97 15.17
CA GLU A 72 0.08 21.94 15.59
C GLU A 72 0.27 23.31 14.94
N LYS A 73 1.51 23.83 14.91
CA LYS A 73 1.80 25.12 14.32
C LYS A 73 1.50 25.16 12.82
N GLU A 74 1.91 24.10 12.09
CA GLU A 74 1.74 24.05 10.63
C GLU A 74 0.33 23.62 10.22
N LEU A 75 -0.40 22.92 11.10
CA LEU A 75 -1.73 22.37 10.86
C LEU A 75 -2.89 23.23 11.32
N LYS A 76 -2.65 24.20 12.22
CA LYS A 76 -3.67 25.03 12.91
C LYS A 76 -4.76 25.69 12.04
N SER A 77 -4.61 25.69 10.72
CA SER A 77 -5.54 26.33 9.80
C SER A 77 -6.10 25.41 8.70
N LYS A 78 -5.90 24.10 8.79
CA LYS A 78 -6.13 23.23 7.63
C LYS A 78 -7.01 22.03 7.98
N GLU A 79 -8.12 21.95 7.31
CA GLU A 79 -8.97 20.77 7.26
C GLU A 79 -8.44 19.78 6.21
N ASN A 80 -8.58 18.48 6.48
CA ASN A 80 -8.25 17.39 5.56
C ASN A 80 -6.77 17.29 5.15
N ILE A 81 -5.92 16.92 6.09
CA ILE A 81 -4.50 16.72 5.87
C ILE A 81 -4.19 15.24 5.71
N TYR A 82 -3.38 14.92 4.70
CA TYR A 82 -2.75 13.63 4.57
C TYR A 82 -1.30 13.69 5.01
N LEU A 83 -0.94 12.82 5.92
CA LEU A 83 0.42 12.70 6.38
C LEU A 83 1.09 11.48 5.77
N VAL A 84 2.27 11.70 5.21
CA VAL A 84 3.17 10.66 4.69
C VAL A 84 4.48 10.73 5.47
N SER A 85 4.97 9.59 5.92
CA SER A 85 6.21 9.50 6.69
C SER A 85 6.92 8.18 6.40
N ASN A 86 8.24 8.14 6.56
CA ASN A 86 8.98 6.88 6.53
C ASN A 86 8.74 6.06 7.82
N GLU A 87 9.18 4.80 7.84
CA GLU A 87 8.89 3.88 8.96
C GLU A 87 9.47 4.31 10.31
N LEU A 88 10.61 5.00 10.31
CA LEU A 88 11.30 5.41 11.54
C LEU A 88 10.53 6.45 12.37
N ILE A 89 9.76 7.30 11.68
CA ILE A 89 8.95 8.36 12.33
C ILE A 89 7.54 7.86 12.64
N LYS A 90 7.12 6.74 12.04
CA LYS A 90 5.76 6.22 12.01
C LYS A 90 5.10 6.08 13.39
N ASN A 91 5.78 5.46 14.34
CA ASN A 91 5.18 5.15 15.64
C ASN A 91 4.87 6.41 16.46
N ASN A 92 5.81 7.35 16.50
CA ASN A 92 5.65 8.62 17.21
C ASN A 92 4.59 9.52 16.58
N VAL A 93 4.50 9.48 15.25
CA VAL A 93 3.53 10.27 14.48
C VAL A 93 2.12 9.71 14.60
N LEU A 94 1.95 8.38 14.63
CA LEU A 94 0.63 7.75 14.76
C LEU A 94 -0.04 8.09 16.11
N GLU A 95 0.73 8.21 17.18
CA GLU A 95 0.22 8.60 18.50
C GLU A 95 -0.36 10.03 18.46
N ILE A 96 0.39 10.98 17.90
CA ILE A 96 -0.06 12.38 17.74
C ILE A 96 -1.27 12.49 16.79
N MET A 97 -1.30 11.71 15.74
CA MET A 97 -2.36 11.75 14.73
C MET A 97 -3.69 11.27 15.24
N ASN A 98 -3.68 10.22 16.09
CA ASN A 98 -4.90 9.71 16.73
C ASN A 98 -5.59 10.79 17.57
N GLU A 99 -4.82 11.66 18.24
CA GLU A 99 -5.32 12.77 19.03
C GLU A 99 -5.87 13.91 18.17
N GLN A 100 -5.23 14.18 17.01
CA GLN A 100 -5.56 15.34 16.16
C GLN A 100 -6.46 15.01 14.96
N LYS A 101 -6.95 13.77 14.82
CA LYS A 101 -7.80 13.32 13.70
C LYS A 101 -7.18 13.54 12.31
N ILE A 102 -5.86 13.40 12.20
CA ILE A 102 -5.14 13.50 10.93
C ILE A 102 -5.14 12.14 10.25
N GLU A 103 -5.40 12.09 8.95
CA GLU A 103 -5.39 10.85 8.19
C GLU A 103 -3.96 10.47 7.76
N TYR A 104 -3.51 9.28 8.16
CA TYR A 104 -2.22 8.74 7.76
C TYR A 104 -2.37 7.93 6.48
N ILE A 105 -1.61 8.29 5.45
CA ILE A 105 -1.63 7.58 4.16
C ILE A 105 -0.70 6.37 4.23
N THR A 106 -1.23 5.24 3.81
CA THR A 106 -0.50 3.98 3.66
C THR A 106 -0.48 3.54 2.20
N GLU A 107 0.33 2.54 1.89
CA GLU A 107 0.34 1.93 0.56
C GLU A 107 -0.83 0.98 0.29
N GLU A 108 -1.69 0.72 1.27
CA GLU A 108 -2.79 -0.26 1.14
C GLU A 108 -3.70 0.00 -0.06
N LYS A 109 -4.05 1.27 -0.27
CA LYS A 109 -4.93 1.65 -1.39
C LYS A 109 -4.30 1.28 -2.73
N ILE A 110 -3.02 1.60 -2.91
CA ILE A 110 -2.29 1.27 -4.13
C ILE A 110 -2.11 -0.24 -4.28
N LYS A 111 -1.77 -0.93 -3.20
CA LYS A 111 -1.67 -2.41 -3.21
C LYS A 111 -2.98 -3.05 -3.65
N LYS A 112 -4.11 -2.55 -3.15
CA LYS A 112 -5.44 -3.03 -3.55
C LYS A 112 -5.74 -2.76 -5.03
N VAL A 113 -5.44 -1.58 -5.53
CA VAL A 113 -5.73 -1.24 -6.94
C VAL A 113 -4.82 -2.02 -7.89
N LEU A 114 -3.56 -2.28 -7.52
CA LEU A 114 -2.60 -3.06 -8.33
C LEU A 114 -2.83 -4.58 -8.27
N ILE A 115 -3.84 -5.07 -7.57
CA ILE A 115 -4.14 -6.53 -7.47
C ILE A 115 -4.24 -7.17 -8.85
N PHE A 116 -4.92 -6.54 -9.81
CA PHE A 116 -5.11 -7.13 -11.15
C PHE A 116 -3.79 -7.26 -11.93
N ASP A 117 -2.88 -6.32 -11.73
CA ASP A 117 -1.53 -6.42 -12.33
C ASP A 117 -0.74 -7.57 -11.69
N VAL A 118 -0.85 -7.74 -10.36
CA VAL A 118 -0.25 -8.91 -9.66
C VAL A 118 -0.85 -10.22 -10.17
N LEU A 119 -2.17 -10.29 -10.31
CA LEU A 119 -2.84 -11.48 -10.84
C LEU A 119 -2.39 -11.78 -12.28
N THR A 120 -2.26 -10.75 -13.11
CA THR A 120 -1.75 -10.86 -14.47
C THR A 120 -0.32 -11.42 -14.49
N ASP A 121 0.56 -10.94 -13.62
CA ASP A 121 1.92 -11.47 -13.48
C ASP A 121 1.92 -12.94 -13.05
N ILE A 122 1.06 -13.29 -12.08
CA ILE A 122 0.94 -14.67 -11.58
C ILE A 122 0.46 -15.63 -12.67
N VAL A 123 -0.60 -15.28 -13.44
CA VAL A 123 -1.13 -16.15 -14.50
C VAL A 123 -0.19 -16.28 -15.69
N ASN A 124 0.51 -15.19 -16.04
CA ASN A 124 1.54 -15.23 -17.08
C ASN A 124 2.67 -16.21 -16.73
N LEU A 125 3.04 -16.33 -15.46
CA LEU A 125 4.03 -17.32 -15.00
C LEU A 125 3.51 -18.76 -15.08
N GLN A 126 2.18 -18.96 -15.12
CA GLN A 126 1.51 -20.25 -15.22
C GLN A 126 1.07 -20.60 -16.64
N ASN A 127 1.19 -19.67 -17.61
CA ASN A 127 0.56 -19.75 -18.95
C ASN A 127 -0.96 -19.98 -18.85
N LYS A 128 -1.63 -19.23 -17.98
CA LYS A 128 -3.08 -19.24 -17.73
C LYS A 128 -3.66 -17.85 -17.94
N GLU A 129 -4.98 -17.76 -17.89
CA GLU A 129 -5.72 -16.51 -17.85
C GLU A 129 -6.28 -16.23 -16.46
N ILE A 130 -6.66 -14.99 -16.17
CA ILE A 130 -7.29 -14.63 -14.88
C ILE A 130 -8.62 -15.39 -14.72
N SER A 131 -9.32 -15.63 -15.81
CA SER A 131 -10.55 -16.42 -15.87
C SER A 131 -10.39 -17.91 -15.48
N ASP A 132 -9.17 -18.41 -15.37
CA ASP A 132 -8.89 -19.77 -14.87
C ASP A 132 -8.68 -19.80 -13.34
N LEU A 133 -8.54 -18.65 -12.70
CA LEU A 133 -8.21 -18.56 -11.28
C LEU A 133 -9.43 -18.84 -10.38
N GLU A 134 -9.18 -19.61 -9.34
CA GLU A 134 -10.06 -19.77 -8.18
C GLU A 134 -9.49 -18.89 -7.06
N ALA A 135 -10.14 -17.75 -6.78
CA ALA A 135 -9.65 -16.79 -5.79
C ALA A 135 -10.45 -16.88 -4.48
N THR A 136 -9.73 -16.88 -3.37
CA THR A 136 -10.31 -16.73 -2.03
C THR A 136 -9.89 -15.38 -1.46
N VAL A 137 -10.86 -14.55 -1.05
CA VAL A 137 -10.62 -13.21 -0.53
C VAL A 137 -10.95 -13.14 0.96
N LEU A 138 -9.99 -12.69 1.76
CA LEU A 138 -10.15 -12.42 3.19
C LEU A 138 -10.55 -10.96 3.37
N VAL A 139 -11.75 -10.71 3.89
CA VAL A 139 -12.28 -9.35 4.01
C VAL A 139 -13.35 -9.26 5.11
N ASN A 140 -13.21 -8.28 6.02
CA ASN A 140 -14.17 -7.98 7.07
C ASN A 140 -14.86 -6.62 6.85
N ASN A 141 -14.17 -5.69 6.16
CA ASN A 141 -14.62 -4.32 5.96
C ASN A 141 -15.26 -4.14 4.58
N THR A 142 -16.43 -3.51 4.56
CA THR A 142 -17.21 -3.17 3.35
C THR A 142 -16.91 -1.75 2.84
N SER A 143 -15.64 -1.30 2.95
CA SER A 143 -15.23 -0.02 2.35
C SER A 143 -15.44 -0.03 0.83
N ASP A 144 -15.64 1.15 0.24
CA ASP A 144 -15.91 1.28 -1.20
C ASP A 144 -14.83 0.59 -2.05
N ILE A 145 -13.57 0.67 -1.65
CA ILE A 145 -12.48 0.00 -2.37
C ILE A 145 -12.59 -1.53 -2.28
N ASN A 146 -12.91 -2.08 -1.11
CA ASN A 146 -13.06 -3.52 -0.95
C ASN A 146 -14.27 -4.04 -1.77
N MET A 147 -15.39 -3.32 -1.71
CA MET A 147 -16.60 -3.68 -2.47
C MET A 147 -16.35 -3.63 -3.97
N TYR A 148 -15.69 -2.58 -4.46
CA TYR A 148 -15.30 -2.47 -5.86
C TYR A 148 -14.40 -3.62 -6.31
N LEU A 149 -13.37 -3.95 -5.52
CA LEU A 149 -12.45 -5.03 -5.84
C LEU A 149 -13.12 -6.40 -5.85
N LEU A 150 -14.01 -6.67 -4.91
CA LEU A 150 -14.78 -7.92 -4.88
C LEU A 150 -15.68 -8.06 -6.11
N GLU A 151 -16.33 -6.97 -6.52
CA GLU A 151 -17.16 -6.95 -7.73
C GLU A 151 -16.32 -7.21 -8.99
N GLU A 152 -15.21 -6.51 -9.14
CA GLU A 152 -14.34 -6.67 -10.31
C GLU A 152 -13.63 -8.03 -10.33
N LEU A 153 -13.21 -8.55 -9.18
CA LEU A 153 -12.65 -9.91 -9.09
C LEU A 153 -13.69 -10.96 -9.49
N ALA A 154 -14.93 -10.84 -8.99
CA ALA A 154 -16.00 -11.78 -9.32
C ALA A 154 -16.26 -11.87 -10.83
N LYS A 155 -16.14 -10.76 -11.56
CA LYS A 155 -16.33 -10.72 -13.03
C LYS A 155 -15.16 -11.32 -13.81
N GLN A 156 -13.97 -11.41 -13.22
CA GLN A 156 -12.76 -11.79 -13.95
C GLN A 156 -12.26 -13.19 -13.61
N VAL A 157 -12.48 -13.68 -12.39
CA VAL A 157 -11.99 -15.01 -11.97
C VAL A 157 -13.03 -16.10 -12.23
N LYS A 158 -12.58 -17.35 -12.33
CA LYS A 158 -13.44 -18.52 -12.50
C LYS A 158 -14.41 -18.70 -11.33
N THR A 159 -13.92 -18.60 -10.11
CA THR A 159 -14.72 -18.68 -8.88
C THR A 159 -14.17 -17.71 -7.83
N LEU A 160 -15.07 -17.04 -7.13
CA LEU A 160 -14.76 -16.17 -6.02
C LEU A 160 -15.32 -16.74 -4.73
N LYS A 161 -14.45 -16.97 -3.73
CA LYS A 161 -14.82 -17.29 -2.37
C LYS A 161 -14.51 -16.11 -1.45
N ILE A 162 -15.47 -15.64 -0.69
CA ILE A 162 -15.30 -14.58 0.31
C ILE A 162 -15.25 -15.22 1.70
N VAL A 163 -14.20 -14.96 2.42
CA VAL A 163 -14.01 -15.35 3.82
C VAL A 163 -14.10 -14.13 4.70
N SER A 164 -15.06 -14.13 5.62
CA SER A 164 -15.31 -13.01 6.53
C SER A 164 -15.82 -13.52 7.86
N LEU A 165 -15.47 -12.82 8.93
CA LEU A 165 -16.07 -13.06 10.26
C LEU A 165 -17.57 -12.77 10.28
N ASN A 166 -18.04 -11.86 9.40
CA ASN A 166 -19.45 -11.52 9.25
C ASN A 166 -19.87 -11.49 7.77
N ILE A 167 -20.23 -12.65 7.23
CA ILE A 167 -20.62 -12.83 5.84
C ILE A 167 -21.89 -12.03 5.45
N TYR A 168 -22.77 -11.74 6.40
CA TYR A 168 -24.03 -10.99 6.13
C TYR A 168 -23.79 -9.57 5.61
N LYS A 169 -22.65 -8.97 5.91
CA LYS A 169 -22.27 -7.65 5.38
C LYS A 169 -22.18 -7.62 3.86
N PHE A 170 -21.94 -8.77 3.23
CA PHE A 170 -21.74 -8.91 1.78
C PHE A 170 -22.98 -9.36 1.02
N LYS A 171 -24.14 -9.52 1.71
CA LYS A 171 -25.39 -10.01 1.09
C LYS A 171 -25.85 -9.14 -0.08
N LYS A 172 -25.74 -7.81 0.04
CA LYS A 172 -26.10 -6.89 -1.06
C LYS A 172 -25.19 -7.07 -2.28
N LEU A 173 -23.93 -7.38 -2.09
CA LEU A 173 -22.99 -7.68 -3.18
C LEU A 173 -23.36 -9.00 -3.86
N GLU A 174 -23.68 -10.03 -3.08
CA GLU A 174 -24.15 -11.31 -3.59
C GLU A 174 -25.39 -11.15 -4.46
N GLU A 175 -26.42 -10.48 -3.94
CA GLU A 175 -27.67 -10.19 -4.66
C GLU A 175 -27.42 -9.41 -5.96
N LYS A 176 -26.56 -8.39 -5.92
CA LYS A 176 -26.18 -7.61 -7.09
C LYS A 176 -25.50 -8.49 -8.15
N LEU A 177 -24.45 -9.23 -7.77
CA LEU A 177 -23.69 -10.05 -8.70
C LEU A 177 -24.52 -11.17 -9.32
N TYR A 178 -25.40 -11.78 -8.53
CA TYR A 178 -26.30 -12.81 -9.03
C TYR A 178 -27.36 -12.24 -9.97
N ASN A 179 -28.03 -11.15 -9.58
CA ASN A 179 -29.14 -10.59 -10.35
C ASN A 179 -28.70 -9.86 -11.62
N GLU A 180 -27.57 -9.12 -11.56
CA GLU A 180 -27.10 -8.33 -12.70
C GLU A 180 -26.20 -9.11 -13.65
N TYR A 181 -25.41 -10.05 -13.12
CA TYR A 181 -24.36 -10.74 -13.89
C TYR A 181 -24.49 -12.27 -13.90
N GLY A 182 -25.40 -12.85 -13.10
CA GLY A 182 -25.52 -14.30 -12.97
C GLY A 182 -24.32 -14.98 -12.29
N ILE A 183 -23.52 -14.23 -11.52
CA ILE A 183 -22.27 -14.71 -10.91
C ILE A 183 -22.56 -15.16 -9.48
N PRO A 184 -22.42 -16.45 -9.14
CA PRO A 184 -22.54 -16.93 -7.78
C PRO A 184 -21.24 -16.68 -7.01
N ILE A 185 -21.37 -16.26 -5.73
CA ILE A 185 -20.26 -16.14 -4.80
C ILE A 185 -20.34 -17.21 -3.72
N GLN A 186 -19.22 -17.77 -3.34
CA GLN A 186 -19.12 -18.67 -2.21
C GLN A 186 -18.73 -17.87 -0.95
N PHE A 187 -19.39 -18.15 0.17
CA PHE A 187 -19.07 -17.56 1.46
C PHE A 187 -18.60 -18.59 2.45
N SER A 188 -17.65 -18.22 3.30
CA SER A 188 -17.19 -19.08 4.40
C SER A 188 -16.72 -18.24 5.58
N ASN A 189 -16.92 -18.77 6.79
CA ASN A 189 -16.35 -18.25 8.03
C ASN A 189 -15.66 -19.36 8.86
N SER A 190 -15.46 -20.54 8.27
CA SER A 190 -14.89 -21.69 8.96
C SER A 190 -13.37 -21.60 9.02
N TYR A 191 -12.80 -21.57 10.20
CA TYR A 191 -11.34 -21.58 10.42
C TYR A 191 -10.64 -22.81 9.78
N ARG A 192 -11.30 -23.97 9.74
CA ARG A 192 -10.73 -25.20 9.21
C ARG A 192 -10.91 -25.41 7.72
N LYS A 193 -12.01 -24.91 7.13
CA LYS A 193 -12.40 -25.26 5.76
C LYS A 193 -12.32 -24.10 4.78
N SER A 194 -12.04 -22.88 5.27
CA SER A 194 -12.07 -21.73 4.38
C SER A 194 -10.83 -21.64 3.49
N LEU A 195 -9.65 -21.99 4.01
CA LEU A 195 -8.38 -21.81 3.31
C LEU A 195 -7.61 -23.10 3.08
N ASP A 196 -8.10 -24.26 3.57
CA ASP A 196 -7.42 -25.55 3.50
C ASP A 196 -7.11 -26.06 2.09
N LYS A 197 -7.88 -25.57 1.09
CA LYS A 197 -7.70 -25.90 -0.35
C LYS A 197 -7.48 -24.66 -1.22
N SER A 198 -7.36 -23.48 -0.63
CA SER A 198 -7.27 -22.21 -1.36
C SER A 198 -5.86 -22.01 -1.90
N LYS A 199 -5.67 -22.21 -3.21
CA LYS A 199 -4.38 -22.03 -3.89
C LYS A 199 -3.98 -20.57 -4.02
N LEU A 200 -4.96 -19.66 -4.18
CA LEU A 200 -4.77 -18.24 -4.26
C LEU A 200 -5.63 -17.54 -3.20
N VAL A 201 -4.99 -16.80 -2.31
CA VAL A 201 -5.63 -16.06 -1.24
C VAL A 201 -5.27 -14.57 -1.39
N ILE A 202 -6.27 -13.71 -1.40
CA ILE A 202 -6.10 -12.24 -1.43
C ILE A 202 -6.54 -11.71 -0.06
N ASN A 203 -5.62 -11.16 0.69
CA ASN A 203 -5.89 -10.57 2.00
C ASN A 203 -6.13 -9.07 1.85
N LEU A 204 -7.36 -8.61 2.04
CA LEU A 204 -7.72 -7.20 1.93
C LEU A 204 -7.64 -6.46 3.28
N ASP A 205 -7.94 -7.13 4.41
CA ASP A 205 -7.98 -6.45 5.71
C ASP A 205 -7.81 -7.34 6.96
N PHE A 206 -7.46 -8.62 6.81
CA PHE A 206 -7.13 -9.48 7.95
C PHE A 206 -5.71 -9.20 8.43
N ASN A 207 -5.51 -9.00 9.73
CA ASN A 207 -4.19 -8.90 10.32
C ASN A 207 -3.49 -10.27 10.45
N GLU A 208 -2.21 -10.28 10.85
CA GLU A 208 -1.43 -11.51 10.99
C GLU A 208 -2.04 -12.51 12.00
N PHE A 209 -2.67 -12.01 13.06
CA PHE A 209 -3.30 -12.88 14.05
C PHE A 209 -4.54 -13.53 13.45
N GLU A 210 -5.43 -12.75 12.84
CA GLU A 210 -6.67 -13.27 12.23
C GLU A 210 -6.40 -14.31 11.16
N ILE A 211 -5.43 -14.09 10.25
CA ILE A 211 -5.13 -15.05 9.19
C ILE A 211 -4.54 -16.36 9.73
N ASN A 212 -3.76 -16.31 10.82
CA ASN A 212 -3.15 -17.49 11.44
C ASN A 212 -4.15 -18.33 12.27
N GLU A 213 -5.38 -17.88 12.48
CA GLU A 213 -6.46 -18.71 13.03
C GLU A 213 -6.99 -19.73 12.03
N TYR A 214 -6.71 -19.57 10.74
CA TYR A 214 -7.20 -20.45 9.68
C TYR A 214 -6.21 -21.58 9.35
N GLU A 215 -6.73 -22.76 9.04
CA GLU A 215 -5.96 -23.82 8.38
C GLU A 215 -5.71 -23.41 6.93
N ILE A 216 -4.45 -23.08 6.61
CA ILE A 216 -4.06 -22.56 5.32
C ILE A 216 -3.43 -23.67 4.48
N PHE A 217 -3.81 -23.75 3.20
CA PHE A 217 -3.18 -24.66 2.25
C PHE A 217 -1.66 -24.44 2.22
N ASP A 218 -0.89 -25.50 2.37
CA ASP A 218 0.57 -25.45 2.57
C ASP A 218 1.36 -24.79 1.42
N LYS A 219 0.79 -24.77 0.22
CA LYS A 219 1.39 -24.19 -1.00
C LYS A 219 0.63 -22.94 -1.51
N ALA A 220 -0.21 -22.33 -0.69
CA ALA A 220 -0.98 -21.17 -1.10
C ALA A 220 -0.08 -19.99 -1.54
N ILE A 221 -0.55 -19.24 -2.53
CA ILE A 221 -0.06 -17.90 -2.83
C ILE A 221 -0.95 -16.90 -2.12
N ILE A 222 -0.38 -16.11 -1.24
CA ILE A 222 -1.10 -15.11 -0.45
C ILE A 222 -0.67 -13.73 -0.92
N ILE A 223 -1.60 -12.93 -1.45
CA ILE A 223 -1.40 -11.53 -1.79
C ILE A 223 -1.88 -10.69 -0.61
N ASN A 224 -0.97 -10.06 0.09
CA ASN A 224 -1.27 -9.25 1.27
C ASN A 224 -1.41 -7.77 0.90
N CYS A 225 -2.62 -7.24 1.02
CA CYS A 225 -2.91 -5.85 0.68
C CYS A 225 -2.92 -4.91 1.89
N ILE A 226 -2.84 -5.43 3.11
CA ILE A 226 -2.74 -4.57 4.30
C ILE A 226 -1.34 -3.94 4.42
N LYS A 227 -1.25 -2.91 5.25
CA LYS A 227 -0.01 -2.18 5.52
C LYS A 227 1.08 -3.06 6.10
N ASP A 228 0.73 -3.87 7.10
CA ASP A 228 1.72 -4.67 7.83
C ASP A 228 2.02 -5.97 7.08
N SER A 229 3.29 -6.37 7.09
CA SER A 229 3.69 -7.67 6.55
C SER A 229 3.12 -8.77 7.41
N ILE A 230 2.62 -9.83 6.77
CA ILE A 230 2.12 -11.02 7.45
C ILE A 230 3.11 -12.19 7.34
N LYS A 231 3.07 -13.07 8.32
CA LYS A 231 3.80 -14.34 8.32
C LYS A 231 2.85 -15.46 8.70
N ILE A 232 2.94 -16.59 8.00
CA ILE A 232 2.19 -17.78 8.36
C ILE A 232 3.03 -18.61 9.35
N LYS A 233 2.47 -18.86 10.51
CA LYS A 233 3.19 -19.47 11.64
C LYS A 233 3.27 -21.00 11.59
N THR A 234 2.51 -21.64 10.69
CA THR A 234 2.58 -23.11 10.55
C THR A 234 3.90 -23.53 9.91
N ARG A 235 4.54 -24.54 10.49
CA ARG A 235 5.81 -25.11 9.98
C ARG A 235 5.67 -25.80 8.62
N LEU A 236 4.46 -26.16 8.23
CA LEU A 236 4.17 -26.84 6.97
C LEU A 236 3.97 -25.88 5.81
N PHE A 237 3.84 -24.58 6.05
CA PHE A 237 3.62 -23.61 4.99
C PHE A 237 4.87 -23.45 4.12
N ASN A 238 4.74 -23.85 2.86
CA ASN A 238 5.76 -23.76 1.81
C ASN A 238 5.28 -22.92 0.62
N GLY A 239 4.26 -22.10 0.84
CA GLY A 239 3.67 -21.21 -0.14
C GLY A 239 4.46 -19.91 -0.33
N ILE A 240 3.85 -18.96 -1.04
CA ILE A 240 4.40 -17.62 -1.27
C ILE A 240 3.52 -16.60 -0.56
N ILE A 241 4.14 -15.65 0.14
CA ILE A 241 3.47 -14.47 0.67
C ILE A 241 4.03 -13.25 -0.04
N ILE A 242 3.18 -12.52 -0.72
CA ILE A 242 3.49 -11.26 -1.39
C ILE A 242 3.02 -10.14 -0.44
N ASN A 243 3.94 -9.49 0.24
CA ASN A 243 3.64 -8.45 1.23
C ASN A 243 3.68 -7.03 0.65
N SER A 244 4.39 -6.83 -0.46
CA SER A 244 4.47 -5.53 -1.13
C SER A 244 4.88 -5.71 -2.59
N TYR A 245 4.89 -4.61 -3.33
CA TYR A 245 5.27 -4.58 -4.74
C TYR A 245 6.40 -3.57 -4.96
N ASP A 246 7.36 -3.92 -5.81
CA ASP A 246 8.25 -2.93 -6.40
C ASP A 246 7.57 -2.37 -7.65
N VAL A 247 7.53 -1.04 -7.77
CA VAL A 247 6.70 -0.34 -8.75
C VAL A 247 7.57 0.57 -9.61
N LYS A 248 7.38 0.50 -10.91
CA LYS A 248 7.93 1.43 -11.87
C LYS A 248 6.93 2.54 -12.13
N TYR A 249 7.46 3.76 -12.19
CA TYR A 249 6.73 4.97 -12.50
C TYR A 249 7.24 5.57 -13.81
N GLU A 250 6.47 6.43 -14.43
CA GLU A 250 6.96 7.24 -15.55
C GLU A 250 8.19 8.07 -15.16
N LYS A 251 9.00 8.35 -16.18
CA LYS A 251 10.28 9.06 -15.99
C LYS A 251 10.12 10.43 -15.31
N GLU A 252 9.03 11.12 -15.62
CA GLU A 252 8.72 12.43 -15.02
C GLU A 252 8.48 12.29 -13.51
N LEU A 253 7.64 11.37 -13.09
CA LEU A 253 7.33 11.12 -11.68
C LEU A 253 8.57 10.61 -10.92
N ILE A 254 9.39 9.77 -11.55
CA ILE A 254 10.68 9.34 -10.97
C ILE A 254 11.60 10.53 -10.73
N ASN A 255 11.66 11.48 -11.66
CA ASN A 255 12.48 12.68 -11.50
C ASN A 255 11.96 13.56 -10.35
N GLU A 256 10.63 13.70 -10.22
CA GLU A 256 10.02 14.41 -9.11
C GLU A 256 10.41 13.78 -7.75
N PHE A 257 10.30 12.44 -7.65
CA PHE A 257 10.73 11.73 -6.43
C PHE A 257 12.23 11.90 -6.16
N LYS A 258 13.08 11.84 -7.19
CA LYS A 258 14.53 12.07 -7.03
C LYS A 258 14.84 13.50 -6.56
N GLU A 259 14.12 14.50 -7.07
CA GLU A 259 14.27 15.88 -6.61
C GLU A 259 13.86 16.06 -5.15
N MET A 260 12.84 15.31 -4.69
CA MET A 260 12.44 15.23 -3.29
C MET A 260 13.38 14.34 -2.47
N LYS A 261 14.36 13.67 -3.11
CA LYS A 261 15.24 12.66 -2.51
C LYS A 261 14.47 11.51 -1.84
N VAL A 262 13.40 11.05 -2.50
CA VAL A 262 12.61 9.90 -2.08
C VAL A 262 13.09 8.70 -2.88
N TYR A 263 13.84 7.83 -2.25
CA TYR A 263 14.46 6.66 -2.90
C TYR A 263 13.77 5.34 -2.52
N GLU A 264 13.18 5.28 -1.34
CA GLU A 264 12.52 4.09 -0.82
C GLU A 264 11.20 3.82 -1.55
N ASN A 265 11.01 2.59 -2.01
CA ASN A 265 9.81 2.19 -2.72
C ASN A 265 8.53 2.40 -1.89
N TYR A 266 8.57 2.04 -0.62
CA TYR A 266 7.46 2.23 0.32
C TYR A 266 7.01 3.69 0.40
N THR A 267 7.95 4.62 0.60
CA THR A 267 7.65 6.06 0.68
C THR A 267 7.12 6.60 -0.65
N ARG A 268 7.62 6.10 -1.80
CA ARG A 268 7.09 6.44 -3.12
C ARG A 268 5.65 5.99 -3.30
N LEU A 269 5.33 4.76 -2.88
CA LEU A 269 3.95 4.23 -2.94
C LEU A 269 2.99 5.06 -2.09
N MET A 270 3.38 5.45 -0.88
CA MET A 270 2.56 6.32 -0.03
C MET A 270 2.35 7.71 -0.64
N LEU A 271 3.42 8.34 -1.12
CA LEU A 271 3.32 9.65 -1.79
C LEU A 271 2.45 9.55 -3.04
N TYR A 272 2.65 8.54 -3.87
CA TYR A 272 1.82 8.31 -5.04
C TYR A 272 0.36 8.09 -4.66
N SER A 273 0.10 7.27 -3.63
CA SER A 273 -1.25 7.08 -3.07
C SER A 273 -1.91 8.39 -2.69
N SER A 274 -1.16 9.31 -2.06
CA SER A 274 -1.67 10.62 -1.66
C SER A 274 -1.93 11.57 -2.83
N ILE A 275 -1.16 11.44 -3.91
CA ILE A 275 -1.29 12.27 -5.12
C ILE A 275 -2.51 11.88 -5.94
N ILE A 276 -2.72 10.57 -6.14
CA ILE A 276 -3.80 10.04 -7.00
C ILE A 276 -5.13 9.88 -6.27
N GLU A 277 -5.22 10.34 -5.02
CA GLU A 277 -6.44 10.14 -4.25
C GLU A 277 -7.64 10.83 -4.89
N GLU A 278 -8.54 10.01 -5.35
CA GLU A 278 -9.86 10.37 -5.85
C GLU A 278 -10.93 9.72 -4.96
N LYS A 279 -12.13 10.33 -4.91
CA LYS A 279 -13.26 9.73 -4.20
C LYS A 279 -13.75 8.44 -4.88
N ASN A 280 -13.60 8.38 -6.19
CA ASN A 280 -14.03 7.24 -7.00
C ASN A 280 -12.84 6.32 -7.32
N ILE A 281 -12.94 5.06 -6.92
CA ILE A 281 -11.89 4.05 -7.10
C ILE A 281 -11.62 3.75 -8.57
N SER A 282 -12.63 3.78 -9.44
CA SER A 282 -12.40 3.60 -10.89
C SER A 282 -11.51 4.69 -11.47
N GLN A 283 -11.64 5.94 -11.01
CA GLN A 283 -10.75 7.03 -11.41
C GLN A 283 -9.32 6.83 -10.89
N VAL A 284 -9.16 6.27 -9.68
CA VAL A 284 -7.81 5.90 -9.18
C VAL A 284 -7.15 4.90 -10.10
N TYR A 285 -7.88 3.87 -10.53
CA TYR A 285 -7.38 2.85 -11.46
C TYR A 285 -7.02 3.43 -12.83
N GLU A 286 -7.87 4.30 -13.38
CA GLU A 286 -7.60 5.01 -14.62
C GLU A 286 -6.37 5.92 -14.54
N ASN A 287 -6.19 6.63 -13.43
CA ASN A 287 -5.01 7.46 -13.19
C ASN A 287 -3.72 6.62 -13.13
N ILE A 288 -3.75 5.48 -12.44
CA ILE A 288 -2.62 4.53 -12.40
C ILE A 288 -2.23 4.07 -13.81
N LYS A 289 -3.22 3.71 -14.63
CA LYS A 289 -2.96 3.33 -16.04
C LYS A 289 -2.41 4.47 -16.86
N LYS A 290 -2.97 5.67 -16.70
CA LYS A 290 -2.51 6.88 -17.40
C LYS A 290 -1.07 7.23 -17.04
N ASP A 291 -0.70 7.06 -15.77
CA ASP A 291 0.64 7.34 -15.26
C ASP A 291 1.63 6.18 -15.56
N ASN A 292 1.21 5.18 -16.35
CA ASN A 292 2.01 3.99 -16.71
C ASN A 292 2.70 3.34 -15.50
N VAL A 293 2.00 3.33 -14.37
CA VAL A 293 2.50 2.69 -13.14
C VAL A 293 2.36 1.19 -13.30
N THR A 294 3.47 0.47 -13.23
CA THR A 294 3.51 -0.97 -13.44
C THR A 294 4.31 -1.67 -12.35
N ILE A 295 3.97 -2.92 -12.08
CA ILE A 295 4.72 -3.75 -11.14
C ILE A 295 6.03 -4.19 -11.80
N SER A 296 7.14 -4.04 -11.09
CA SER A 296 8.47 -4.50 -11.52
C SER A 296 8.99 -5.69 -10.75
N GLY A 297 8.43 -5.94 -9.57
CA GLY A 297 8.79 -7.05 -8.71
C GLY A 297 7.78 -7.26 -7.60
N LEU A 298 7.72 -8.50 -7.11
CA LEU A 298 6.89 -8.88 -5.97
C LEU A 298 7.80 -9.07 -4.76
N ILE A 299 7.42 -8.53 -3.61
CA ILE A 299 8.22 -8.50 -2.39
C ILE A 299 7.57 -9.39 -1.34
N GLY A 300 8.29 -10.40 -0.89
CA GLY A 300 7.89 -11.29 0.20
C GLY A 300 8.60 -10.97 1.52
N ASN A 301 8.52 -11.90 2.46
CA ASN A 301 9.17 -11.76 3.77
C ASN A 301 10.71 -11.70 3.70
N ASN A 302 11.31 -12.29 2.66
CA ASN A 302 12.76 -12.37 2.49
C ASN A 302 13.29 -11.44 1.39
N GLY A 303 12.50 -10.47 0.95
CA GLY A 303 12.85 -9.55 -0.13
C GLY A 303 12.16 -9.90 -1.46
N ILE A 304 12.79 -9.57 -2.58
CA ILE A 304 12.22 -9.78 -3.91
C ILE A 304 12.06 -11.27 -4.22
N ILE A 305 10.84 -11.65 -4.56
CA ILE A 305 10.48 -13.02 -4.93
C ILE A 305 10.94 -13.27 -6.37
N ASN A 306 11.78 -14.26 -6.57
CA ASN A 306 12.27 -14.55 -7.91
C ASN A 306 11.32 -15.49 -8.69
N LYS A 307 11.39 -15.41 -10.02
CA LYS A 307 10.53 -16.23 -10.92
C LYS A 307 10.72 -17.74 -10.74
N LYS A 308 11.88 -18.21 -10.22
CA LYS A 308 12.12 -19.64 -9.94
C LYS A 308 11.31 -20.10 -8.74
N GLU A 309 11.14 -19.27 -7.72
CA GLU A 309 10.32 -19.61 -6.52
C GLU A 309 8.88 -19.85 -6.95
N PHE A 310 8.29 -18.96 -7.74
CA PHE A 310 6.97 -19.17 -8.31
C PHE A 310 6.87 -20.46 -9.13
N LYS A 311 7.78 -20.67 -10.09
CA LYS A 311 7.78 -21.88 -10.93
C LYS A 311 7.92 -23.17 -10.12
N ASN A 312 8.67 -23.17 -9.03
CA ASN A 312 8.80 -24.33 -8.16
C ASN A 312 7.51 -24.67 -7.41
N ILE A 313 6.77 -23.64 -6.96
CA ILE A 313 5.48 -23.83 -6.30
C ILE A 313 4.43 -24.28 -7.31
N PHE A 314 4.35 -23.69 -8.48
CA PHE A 314 3.40 -24.12 -9.52
C PHE A 314 3.62 -25.55 -9.98
N LYS A 315 4.87 -25.97 -10.20
CA LYS A 315 5.18 -27.38 -10.52
C LYS A 315 4.74 -28.36 -9.43
N LYS A 316 4.68 -27.92 -8.18
CA LYS A 316 4.18 -28.72 -7.05
C LYS A 316 2.65 -28.66 -6.95
N LEU A 317 2.01 -27.58 -7.40
CA LEU A 317 0.55 -27.44 -7.43
C LEU A 317 -0.11 -28.27 -8.54
N ASP A 318 0.55 -28.38 -9.69
CA ASP A 318 0.04 -29.12 -10.86
C ASP A 318 0.23 -30.66 -10.71
N LYS A 319 0.97 -31.13 -9.72
CA LYS A 319 1.21 -32.56 -9.45
C LYS A 319 0.25 -33.19 -8.43
N ASN A 320 -0.66 -32.40 -7.87
CA ASN A 320 -1.72 -32.83 -6.94
C ASN A 320 -3.08 -32.41 -7.49
#